data_4939d726cd2f9574a17fcfa5854bb1a0
#
_entry.id   4939d726cd2f9574a17fcfa5854bb1a0
#
_cell.length_a   1.000
_cell.length_b   1.000
_cell.length_c   1.000
_cell.angle_alpha   90.00
_cell.angle_beta   90.00
_cell.angle_gamma   90.00
#
_symmetry.space_group_name_H-M   'P 1'
#
loop_
_entity.id
_entity.type
_entity.pdbx_description
1 polymer ?
#
loop_
_entity_poly.entity_id
_entity_poly.type
_entity_poly.pdbx_seq_one_letter_code
_entity_poly.pdbx_strand_id
1 'polypeptide(L)'
;METIKKLNWSPDIIHVHGWIASLLPLYLKEYYKDEPLFNNSKVVVSVYGNEISGNLDSKMVKKIQYDEIESETLQVLEKPTYLDLYKNAILNSDGVVIAGEEMDESILNLTQTHNKPTLKCGFKEGFKKEYLDFYTTKILN
;
A
#
# COMPACT_ATOMS: atom_id res chain seq x y z
N MET A 1 4.96 1.14 -13.21
CA MET A 1 6.20 0.33 -13.07
C MET A 1 6.99 0.28 -14.36
N GLU A 2 6.39 0.02 -15.51
CA GLU A 2 7.11 -0.11 -16.80
C GLU A 2 7.93 1.13 -17.21
N THR A 3 7.47 2.34 -16.90
CA THR A 3 8.27 3.55 -17.14
C THR A 3 9.57 3.57 -16.34
N ILE A 4 9.52 3.15 -15.08
CA ILE A 4 10.67 3.04 -14.17
C ILE A 4 11.69 2.04 -14.74
N LYS A 5 11.20 0.88 -15.21
CA LYS A 5 12.04 -0.14 -15.88
C LYS A 5 12.73 0.42 -17.12
N LYS A 6 11.99 1.12 -17.98
CA LYS A 6 12.58 1.75 -19.19
C LYS A 6 13.64 2.81 -18.88
N LEU A 7 13.51 3.50 -17.73
CA LEU A 7 14.48 4.48 -17.26
C LEU A 7 15.66 3.83 -16.52
N ASN A 8 15.64 2.52 -16.31
CA ASN A 8 16.62 1.77 -15.52
C ASN A 8 16.88 2.43 -14.14
N TRP A 9 15.78 2.84 -13.48
CA TRP A 9 15.84 3.53 -12.19
C TRP A 9 15.32 2.62 -11.09
N SER A 10 16.11 2.46 -10.01
CA SER A 10 15.73 1.70 -8.82
C SER A 10 15.33 2.68 -7.69
N PRO A 11 14.05 2.83 -7.37
CA PRO A 11 13.61 3.69 -6.27
C PRO A 11 13.88 3.04 -4.91
N ASP A 12 14.33 3.82 -3.93
CA ASP A 12 14.47 3.36 -2.54
C ASP A 12 13.09 3.18 -1.89
N ILE A 13 12.14 4.08 -2.20
CA ILE A 13 10.77 4.05 -1.67
C ILE A 13 9.77 4.20 -2.82
N ILE A 14 8.75 3.35 -2.78
CA ILE A 14 7.56 3.45 -3.60
C ILE A 14 6.40 3.81 -2.68
N HIS A 15 5.93 5.06 -2.76
CA HIS A 15 4.82 5.50 -1.93
C HIS A 15 3.51 5.51 -2.73
N VAL A 16 2.57 4.73 -2.24
CA VAL A 16 1.26 4.50 -2.86
C VAL A 16 0.20 5.33 -2.14
N HIS A 17 -0.61 6.07 -2.87
CA HIS A 17 -1.64 6.94 -2.30
C HIS A 17 -3.05 6.50 -2.70
N GLY A 18 -3.91 6.36 -1.72
CA GLY A 18 -5.34 6.13 -1.90
C GLY A 18 -5.71 4.76 -2.46
N TRP A 19 -7.00 4.50 -2.53
CA TRP A 19 -7.55 3.19 -2.88
C TRP A 19 -7.29 2.78 -4.34
N ILE A 20 -7.24 3.72 -5.27
CA ILE A 20 -7.02 3.43 -6.71
C ILE A 20 -5.70 2.70 -6.93
N ALA A 21 -4.67 3.06 -6.19
CA ALA A 21 -3.33 2.47 -6.31
C ALA A 21 -3.09 1.33 -5.30
N SER A 22 -4.08 0.95 -4.49
CA SER A 22 -3.93 0.01 -3.37
C SER A 22 -3.56 -1.43 -3.77
N LEU A 23 -3.71 -1.81 -5.03
CA LEU A 23 -3.22 -3.10 -5.52
C LEU A 23 -1.73 -3.09 -5.83
N LEU A 24 -1.10 -1.93 -6.00
CA LEU A 24 0.30 -1.85 -6.39
C LEU A 24 1.26 -2.56 -5.42
N PRO A 25 1.10 -2.46 -4.08
CA PRO A 25 1.93 -3.23 -3.15
C PRO A 25 1.89 -4.74 -3.39
N LEU A 26 0.72 -5.30 -3.66
CA LEU A 26 0.56 -6.71 -4.01
C LEU A 26 1.31 -7.05 -5.30
N TYR A 27 1.15 -6.23 -6.35
CA TYR A 27 1.86 -6.45 -7.61
C TYR A 27 3.38 -6.35 -7.47
N LEU A 28 3.88 -5.44 -6.64
CA LEU A 28 5.31 -5.33 -6.37
C LEU A 28 5.85 -6.59 -5.68
N LYS A 29 5.07 -7.16 -4.76
CA LYS A 29 5.48 -8.31 -3.96
C LYS A 29 5.36 -9.64 -4.72
N GLU A 30 4.38 -9.77 -5.61
CA GLU A 30 4.07 -11.03 -6.28
C GLU A 30 4.49 -11.04 -7.76
N TYR A 31 4.01 -10.07 -8.55
CA TYR A 31 4.26 -10.00 -9.98
C TYR A 31 5.67 -9.49 -10.33
N TYR A 32 6.14 -8.48 -9.59
CA TYR A 32 7.47 -7.89 -9.79
C TYR A 32 8.51 -8.42 -8.80
N LYS A 33 8.25 -9.54 -8.11
CA LYS A 33 9.14 -10.11 -7.08
C LYS A 33 10.55 -10.41 -7.60
N ASP A 34 10.67 -10.80 -8.87
CA ASP A 34 11.94 -11.14 -9.51
C ASP A 34 12.54 -9.98 -10.33
N GLU A 35 11.95 -8.78 -10.24
CA GLU A 35 12.44 -7.60 -10.95
C GLU A 35 13.54 -6.89 -10.13
N PRO A 36 14.81 -6.94 -10.59
CA PRO A 36 15.95 -6.44 -9.80
C PRO A 36 15.84 -4.97 -9.38
N LEU A 37 15.13 -4.15 -10.18
CA LEU A 37 14.97 -2.73 -9.92
C LEU A 37 14.11 -2.44 -8.67
N PHE A 38 13.28 -3.41 -8.23
CA PHE A 38 12.36 -3.22 -7.10
C PHE A 38 12.71 -4.06 -5.87
N ASN A 39 13.69 -4.97 -5.97
CA ASN A 39 14.04 -5.90 -4.89
C ASN A 39 14.40 -5.21 -3.56
N ASN A 40 15.00 -4.03 -3.63
CA ASN A 40 15.39 -3.26 -2.44
C ASN A 40 14.42 -2.12 -2.12
N SER A 41 13.41 -1.91 -2.96
CA SER A 41 12.42 -0.84 -2.75
C SER A 41 11.54 -1.14 -1.56
N LYS A 42 11.35 -0.16 -0.68
CA LYS A 42 10.38 -0.20 0.40
C LYS A 42 9.05 0.36 -0.08
N VAL A 43 7.96 -0.27 0.31
CA VAL A 43 6.62 0.13 -0.10
C VAL A 43 5.91 0.79 1.08
N VAL A 44 5.48 2.03 0.89
CA VAL A 44 4.68 2.78 1.87
C VAL A 44 3.29 3.04 1.29
N VAL A 45 2.27 2.92 2.11
CA VAL A 45 0.87 3.16 1.72
C VAL A 45 0.28 4.30 2.52
N SER A 46 -0.27 5.31 1.86
CA SER A 46 -1.15 6.29 2.50
C SER A 46 -2.61 5.86 2.42
N VAL A 47 -3.27 5.80 3.56
CA VAL A 47 -4.70 5.53 3.71
C VAL A 47 -5.44 6.78 4.15
N TYR A 48 -6.64 6.99 3.62
CA TYR A 48 -7.47 8.17 3.85
C TYR A 48 -8.82 7.76 4.44
N GLY A 49 -9.30 8.44 5.48
CA GLY A 49 -10.46 8.02 6.27
C GLY A 49 -11.81 8.16 5.56
N ASN A 50 -11.97 9.17 4.73
CA ASN A 50 -13.26 9.56 4.13
C ASN A 50 -13.36 9.16 2.66
N GLU A 51 -12.91 7.96 2.32
CA GLU A 51 -13.03 7.47 0.95
C GLU A 51 -14.36 6.75 0.71
N ILE A 52 -14.65 6.55 -0.56
CA ILE A 52 -15.91 6.03 -1.08
C ILE A 52 -16.32 4.73 -0.35
N SER A 53 -17.53 4.68 0.13
CA SER A 53 -18.14 3.46 0.67
C SER A 53 -18.78 2.64 -0.44
N GLY A 54 -18.77 1.32 -0.31
CA GLY A 54 -19.46 0.42 -1.23
C GLY A 54 -18.64 -0.79 -1.65
N ASN A 55 -19.27 -1.61 -2.48
CA ASN A 55 -18.64 -2.83 -3.01
C ASN A 55 -18.02 -2.55 -4.38
N LEU A 56 -16.91 -3.20 -4.63
CA LEU A 56 -16.23 -3.21 -5.91
C LEU A 56 -16.68 -4.41 -6.76
N ASP A 57 -16.24 -4.45 -8.01
CA ASP A 57 -16.55 -5.56 -8.92
C ASP A 57 -16.04 -6.90 -8.34
N SER A 58 -16.96 -7.84 -8.12
CA SER A 58 -16.63 -9.20 -7.63
C SER A 58 -15.70 -9.98 -8.57
N LYS A 59 -15.56 -9.54 -9.83
CA LYS A 59 -14.61 -10.12 -10.78
C LYS A 59 -13.17 -9.62 -10.59
N MET A 60 -12.93 -8.74 -9.62
CA MET A 60 -11.59 -8.16 -9.35
C MET A 60 -10.55 -9.25 -9.12
N VAL A 61 -10.85 -10.23 -8.26
CA VAL A 61 -9.92 -11.34 -7.98
C VAL A 61 -9.54 -12.09 -9.24
N LYS A 62 -10.53 -12.40 -10.11
CA LYS A 62 -10.27 -13.08 -11.38
C LYS A 62 -9.38 -12.27 -12.33
N LYS A 63 -9.51 -10.94 -12.30
CA LYS A 63 -8.65 -10.05 -13.09
C LYS A 63 -7.21 -10.05 -12.57
N ILE A 64 -7.03 -10.07 -11.25
CA ILE A 64 -5.72 -10.15 -10.62
C ILE A 64 -5.08 -11.52 -10.88
N GLN A 65 -5.84 -12.60 -10.77
CA GLN A 65 -5.36 -13.97 -11.04
C GLN A 65 -4.95 -14.17 -12.50
N TYR A 66 -5.51 -13.39 -13.44
CA TYR A 66 -5.09 -13.40 -14.83
C TYR A 66 -3.62 -12.99 -15.01
N ASP A 67 -3.08 -12.19 -14.10
CA ASP A 67 -1.67 -11.82 -14.04
C ASP A 67 -0.81 -12.86 -13.27
N GLU A 68 -1.30 -14.09 -13.09
CA GLU A 68 -0.63 -15.21 -12.42
C GLU A 68 -0.30 -14.92 -10.93
N ILE A 69 -1.06 -14.02 -10.30
CA ILE A 69 -0.92 -13.72 -8.88
C ILE A 69 -1.75 -14.72 -8.07
N GLU A 70 -1.07 -15.61 -7.36
CA GLU A 70 -1.65 -16.59 -6.43
C GLU A 70 -1.22 -16.24 -5.01
N SER A 71 -1.86 -15.26 -4.40
CA SER A 71 -1.54 -14.85 -3.05
C SER A 71 -2.68 -15.17 -2.08
N GLU A 72 -2.35 -15.66 -0.88
CA GLU A 72 -3.33 -15.82 0.20
C GLU A 72 -4.01 -14.50 0.55
N THR A 73 -3.34 -13.37 0.30
CA THR A 73 -3.89 -12.04 0.52
C THR A 73 -5.07 -11.72 -0.41
N LEU A 74 -5.25 -12.46 -1.52
CA LEU A 74 -6.42 -12.32 -2.40
C LEU A 74 -7.74 -12.74 -1.73
N GLN A 75 -7.70 -13.54 -0.69
CA GLN A 75 -8.91 -13.94 0.06
C GLN A 75 -9.65 -12.71 0.61
N VAL A 76 -8.93 -11.67 1.00
CA VAL A 76 -9.50 -10.40 1.46
C VAL A 76 -10.30 -9.71 0.36
N LEU A 77 -10.05 -10.03 -0.91
CA LEU A 77 -10.66 -9.40 -2.09
C LEU A 77 -11.78 -10.23 -2.74
N GLU A 78 -12.25 -11.33 -2.14
CA GLU A 78 -13.33 -12.16 -2.72
C GLU A 78 -14.65 -11.39 -2.87
N LYS A 79 -14.96 -10.53 -1.91
CA LYS A 79 -16.09 -9.59 -1.95
C LYS A 79 -15.59 -8.18 -1.66
N PRO A 80 -14.83 -7.59 -2.59
CA PRO A 80 -13.98 -6.46 -2.27
C PRO A 80 -14.79 -5.22 -1.96
N THR A 81 -14.43 -4.57 -0.87
CA THR A 81 -14.78 -3.19 -0.54
C THR A 81 -13.54 -2.30 -0.69
N TYR A 82 -13.71 -0.99 -0.62
CA TYR A 82 -12.57 -0.06 -0.54
C TYR A 82 -11.70 -0.31 0.68
N LEU A 83 -12.33 -0.72 1.79
CA LEU A 83 -11.62 -1.08 3.01
C LEU A 83 -10.74 -2.33 2.80
N ASP A 84 -11.24 -3.33 2.07
CA ASP A 84 -10.47 -4.54 1.78
C ASP A 84 -9.29 -4.28 0.86
N LEU A 85 -9.40 -3.30 -0.05
CA LEU A 85 -8.25 -2.82 -0.83
C LEU A 85 -7.16 -2.25 0.09
N TYR A 86 -7.52 -1.43 1.06
CA TYR A 86 -6.56 -0.89 2.02
C TYR A 86 -5.95 -1.99 2.89
N LYS A 87 -6.75 -2.95 3.35
CA LYS A 87 -6.23 -4.11 4.11
C LYS A 87 -5.19 -4.86 3.28
N ASN A 88 -5.51 -5.15 2.01
CA ASN A 88 -4.56 -5.82 1.11
C ASN A 88 -3.28 -5.00 0.92
N ALA A 89 -3.41 -3.68 0.69
CA ALA A 89 -2.27 -2.79 0.53
C ALA A 89 -1.37 -2.76 1.78
N ILE A 90 -1.96 -2.66 2.97
CA ILE A 90 -1.23 -2.64 4.25
C ILE A 90 -0.49 -3.96 4.47
N LEU A 91 -1.13 -5.11 4.22
CA LEU A 91 -0.49 -6.42 4.37
C LEU A 91 0.75 -6.56 3.50
N ASN A 92 0.72 -5.99 2.30
CA ASN A 92 1.81 -6.05 1.32
C ASN A 92 2.76 -4.84 1.35
N SER A 93 2.69 -3.96 2.35
CA SER A 93 3.56 -2.79 2.50
C SER A 93 4.57 -2.94 3.64
N ASP A 94 5.62 -2.11 3.61
CA ASP A 94 6.63 -1.98 4.68
C ASP A 94 6.25 -0.92 5.71
N GLY A 95 5.40 0.04 5.36
CA GLY A 95 4.93 1.08 6.28
C GLY A 95 3.63 1.72 5.83
N VAL A 96 2.97 2.39 6.77
CA VAL A 96 1.65 3.00 6.56
C VAL A 96 1.65 4.45 6.99
N VAL A 97 1.05 5.31 6.19
CA VAL A 97 0.72 6.68 6.55
C VAL A 97 -0.79 6.81 6.69
N ILE A 98 -1.25 7.20 7.86
CA ILE A 98 -2.65 7.53 8.13
C ILE A 98 -2.81 9.02 7.85
N ALA A 99 -3.41 9.35 6.71
CA ALA A 99 -3.48 10.71 6.17
C ALA A 99 -4.87 11.36 6.36
N GLY A 100 -5.64 10.92 7.34
CA GLY A 100 -6.97 11.45 7.67
C GLY A 100 -7.15 11.65 9.16
N GLU A 101 -8.11 12.50 9.54
CA GLU A 101 -8.44 12.72 10.96
C GLU A 101 -9.29 11.58 11.51
N GLU A 102 -10.19 11.05 10.69
CA GLU A 102 -11.04 9.90 11.02
C GLU A 102 -10.61 8.68 10.22
N MET A 103 -10.33 7.59 10.90
CA MET A 103 -9.91 6.33 10.29
C MET A 103 -10.72 5.18 10.88
N ASP A 104 -11.13 4.24 10.01
CA ASP A 104 -11.78 3.01 10.44
C ASP A 104 -10.91 2.23 11.44
N GLU A 105 -11.48 1.84 12.57
CA GLU A 105 -10.77 1.13 13.64
C GLU A 105 -10.13 -0.18 13.14
N SER A 106 -10.73 -0.84 12.15
CA SER A 106 -10.18 -2.07 11.59
C SER A 106 -8.84 -1.83 10.88
N ILE A 107 -8.65 -0.67 10.26
CA ILE A 107 -7.36 -0.26 9.65
C ILE A 107 -6.33 0.01 10.74
N LEU A 108 -6.71 0.74 11.81
CA LEU A 108 -5.81 1.02 12.93
C LEU A 108 -5.36 -0.29 13.60
N ASN A 109 -6.28 -1.19 13.87
CA ASN A 109 -6.00 -2.49 14.46
C ASN A 109 -5.09 -3.34 13.56
N LEU A 110 -5.30 -3.31 12.24
CA LEU A 110 -4.48 -4.05 11.29
C LEU A 110 -3.01 -3.58 11.32
N THR A 111 -2.77 -2.28 11.36
CA THR A 111 -1.41 -1.73 11.43
C THR A 111 -0.69 -2.15 12.71
N GLN A 112 -1.41 -2.16 13.84
CA GLN A 112 -0.88 -2.59 15.14
C GLN A 112 -0.60 -4.10 15.17
N THR A 113 -1.57 -4.92 14.74
CA THR A 113 -1.45 -6.39 14.74
C THR A 113 -0.25 -6.86 13.90
N HIS A 114 0.03 -6.19 12.80
CA HIS A 114 1.15 -6.54 11.91
C HIS A 114 2.44 -5.73 12.19
N ASN A 115 2.50 -5.00 13.32
CA ASN A 115 3.66 -4.19 13.72
C ASN A 115 4.18 -3.29 12.60
N LYS A 116 3.27 -2.76 11.76
CA LYS A 116 3.68 -1.89 10.65
C LYS A 116 4.15 -0.53 11.18
N PRO A 117 5.33 -0.06 10.80
CA PRO A 117 5.71 1.34 11.02
C PRO A 117 4.61 2.26 10.51
N THR A 118 4.09 3.11 11.39
CA THR A 118 2.92 3.94 11.07
C THR A 118 3.19 5.40 11.39
N LEU A 119 2.95 6.27 10.41
CA LEU A 119 2.93 7.71 10.58
C LEU A 119 1.47 8.19 10.56
N LYS A 120 1.05 8.90 11.61
CA LYS A 120 -0.20 9.67 11.61
C LYS A 120 0.12 11.10 11.21
N CYS A 121 -0.25 11.48 10.00
CA CYS A 121 0.08 12.77 9.43
C CYS A 121 -1.13 13.33 8.67
N GLY A 122 -1.69 14.44 9.18
CA GLY A 122 -2.62 15.25 8.40
C GLY A 122 -1.86 16.18 7.44
N PHE A 123 -2.56 16.77 6.46
CA PHE A 123 -1.98 17.78 5.58
C PHE A 123 -1.81 19.11 6.32
N LYS A 124 -0.91 19.13 7.33
CA LYS A 124 -0.56 20.30 8.11
C LYS A 124 0.71 20.93 7.55
N GLU A 125 0.94 22.19 7.89
CA GLU A 125 2.22 22.84 7.61
C GLU A 125 3.35 22.02 8.27
N GLY A 126 4.41 21.71 7.49
CA GLY A 126 5.52 20.87 7.98
C GLY A 126 5.41 19.37 7.67
N PHE A 127 4.31 18.87 7.07
CA PHE A 127 4.12 17.46 6.77
C PHE A 127 5.29 16.84 5.97
N LYS A 128 5.96 17.62 5.12
CA LYS A 128 7.11 17.14 4.33
C LYS A 128 8.27 16.66 5.22
N LYS A 129 8.51 17.36 6.34
CA LYS A 129 9.55 16.96 7.30
C LYS A 129 9.16 15.66 8.00
N GLU A 130 7.91 15.52 8.43
CA GLU A 130 7.41 14.31 9.08
C GLU A 130 7.52 13.09 8.16
N TYR A 131 7.21 13.23 6.86
CA TYR A 131 7.40 12.17 5.86
C TYR A 131 8.87 11.81 5.69
N LEU A 132 9.75 12.81 5.54
CA LEU A 132 11.18 12.56 5.40
C LEU A 132 11.75 11.84 6.62
N ASP A 133 11.42 12.29 7.82
CA ASP A 133 11.84 11.66 9.05
C ASP A 133 11.32 10.22 9.16
N PHE A 134 10.05 9.98 8.78
CA PHE A 134 9.48 8.64 8.77
C PHE A 134 10.20 7.71 7.80
N TYR A 135 10.46 8.16 6.57
CA TYR A 135 11.18 7.36 5.59
C TYR A 135 12.59 7.00 6.06
N THR A 136 13.33 7.99 6.54
CA THR A 136 14.74 7.79 6.88
C THR A 136 14.94 7.03 8.20
N THR A 137 14.01 7.16 9.17
CA THR A 137 14.21 6.58 10.51
C THR A 137 13.41 5.30 10.74
N LYS A 138 12.35 5.04 9.97
CA LYS A 138 11.43 3.91 10.20
C LYS A 138 11.34 2.93 9.04
N ILE A 139 11.58 3.39 7.82
CA ILE A 139 11.38 2.58 6.61
C ILE A 139 12.71 2.10 6.03
N LEU A 140 13.73 2.96 5.96
CA LEU A 140 15.03 2.65 5.36
C LEU A 140 16.09 2.14 6.34
N ASN A 141 15.79 2.16 7.65
CA ASN A 141 16.70 1.67 8.70
C ASN A 141 16.49 0.20 9.01
#